data_b678e899ac246a5e3a60464bc4b0633e
#
_entry.id   b678e899ac246a5e3a60464bc4b0633e
#
_cell.length_a   1.000
_cell.length_b   1.000
_cell.length_c   1.000
_cell.angle_alpha   90.00
_cell.angle_beta   90.00
_cell.angle_gamma   90.00
#
_symmetry.space_group_name_H-M   'P 1'
#
loop_
_entity.id
_entity.type
_entity.pdbx_description
1 polymer ?
#
loop_
_entity_poly.entity_id
_entity_poly.type
_entity_poly.pdbx_seq_one_letter_code
_entity_poly.pdbx_strand_id
1 'polypeptide(L)'
;SGSSIRGLSVNLLYLDEFAFVERAAEFYTSTYPVVSSGKDTKIIITSTANGIGNTFYNIWQGAVQGINEFKSFRVDWWDVPGRDEIWKESTIANTSQLQFDQEFGNTFFGTGDTLINTETLLALKAEQPIQRMESTALNIYKKPVDKHNYVMTVDVAKGRGQDYSTFTLVDIS
;
A
#
# COMPACT_ATOMS: atom_id res chain seq x y z
N SER A 1 -0.59 -22.41 -10.62
CA SER A 1 -2.00 -22.77 -10.87
C SER A 1 -2.82 -22.39 -9.63
N GLY A 2 -3.57 -21.30 -9.72
CA GLY A 2 -4.46 -20.87 -8.65
C GLY A 2 -5.66 -21.81 -8.52
N SER A 3 -5.51 -22.93 -7.82
CA SER A 3 -6.65 -23.78 -7.48
C SER A 3 -7.45 -23.09 -6.38
N SER A 4 -8.67 -22.65 -6.72
CA SER A 4 -9.60 -22.15 -5.73
C SER A 4 -10.02 -23.31 -4.80
N ILE A 5 -10.22 -23.04 -3.52
CA ILE A 5 -10.79 -24.00 -2.55
C ILE A 5 -12.30 -24.15 -2.68
N ARG A 6 -12.87 -23.81 -3.84
CA ARG A 6 -14.30 -23.93 -4.10
C ARG A 6 -14.77 -25.38 -3.89
N GLY A 7 -15.83 -25.54 -3.12
CA GLY A 7 -16.42 -26.85 -2.83
C GLY A 7 -15.88 -27.55 -1.58
N LEU A 8 -14.93 -26.95 -0.86
CA LEU A 8 -14.49 -27.43 0.45
C LEU A 8 -15.25 -26.69 1.56
N SER A 9 -15.60 -27.41 2.62
CA SER A 9 -16.04 -26.80 3.88
C SER A 9 -14.86 -26.79 4.84
N VAL A 10 -14.46 -25.64 5.31
CA VAL A 10 -13.32 -25.47 6.23
C VAL A 10 -13.73 -24.65 7.44
N ASN A 11 -13.20 -25.01 8.61
CA ASN A 11 -13.42 -24.28 9.86
C ASN A 11 -12.31 -23.28 10.16
N LEU A 12 -11.14 -23.46 9.53
CA LEU A 12 -10.00 -22.57 9.64
C LEU A 12 -9.33 -22.43 8.26
N LEU A 13 -9.14 -21.20 7.83
CA LEU A 13 -8.30 -20.85 6.70
C LEU A 13 -7.07 -20.12 7.22
N TYR A 14 -5.90 -20.63 6.92
CA TYR A 14 -4.63 -19.97 7.21
C TYR A 14 -3.92 -19.62 5.91
N LEU A 15 -3.65 -18.34 5.71
CA LEU A 15 -2.92 -17.78 4.57
C LEU A 15 -1.61 -17.21 5.07
N ASP A 16 -0.51 -17.88 4.72
CA ASP A 16 0.83 -17.45 5.07
C ASP A 16 1.47 -16.69 3.92
N GLU A 17 2.33 -15.71 4.23
CA GLU A 17 3.02 -14.85 3.27
C GLU A 17 2.08 -14.23 2.24
N PHE A 18 0.90 -13.81 2.67
CA PHE A 18 -0.18 -13.43 1.76
C PHE A 18 0.12 -12.16 0.94
N ALA A 19 1.02 -11.28 1.41
CA ALA A 19 1.46 -10.13 0.65
C ALA A 19 2.25 -10.49 -0.62
N PHE A 20 2.81 -11.72 -0.68
CA PHE A 20 3.63 -12.23 -1.80
C PHE A 20 2.85 -13.16 -2.73
N VAL A 21 1.58 -13.42 -2.45
CA VAL A 21 0.76 -14.32 -3.28
C VAL A 21 0.40 -13.63 -4.59
N GLU A 22 0.83 -14.21 -5.70
CA GLU A 22 0.42 -13.78 -7.02
C GLU A 22 -1.10 -13.89 -7.18
N ARG A 23 -1.75 -12.88 -7.78
CA ARG A 23 -3.20 -12.85 -7.98
C ARG A 23 -3.99 -13.02 -6.69
N ALA A 24 -3.46 -12.53 -5.56
CA ALA A 24 -4.09 -12.65 -4.24
C ALA A 24 -5.54 -12.12 -4.22
N ALA A 25 -5.84 -11.06 -4.97
CA ALA A 25 -7.19 -10.50 -5.05
C ALA A 25 -8.21 -11.50 -5.63
N GLU A 26 -7.85 -12.20 -6.72
CA GLU A 26 -8.73 -13.20 -7.33
C GLU A 26 -8.91 -14.41 -6.42
N PHE A 27 -7.81 -14.88 -5.82
CA PHE A 27 -7.86 -15.97 -4.85
C PHE A 27 -8.75 -15.60 -3.66
N TYR A 28 -8.56 -14.43 -3.06
CA TYR A 28 -9.32 -13.98 -1.91
C TYR A 28 -10.81 -13.83 -2.24
N THR A 29 -11.13 -13.16 -3.36
CA THR A 29 -12.53 -13.00 -3.81
C THR A 29 -13.22 -14.34 -4.07
N SER A 30 -12.49 -15.33 -4.59
CA SER A 30 -13.05 -16.66 -4.85
C SER A 30 -13.17 -17.54 -3.60
N THR A 31 -12.37 -17.27 -2.59
CA THR A 31 -12.24 -18.09 -1.38
C THR A 31 -13.07 -17.55 -0.22
N TYR A 32 -13.13 -16.24 -0.06
CA TYR A 32 -13.82 -15.61 1.06
C TYR A 32 -15.29 -16.01 1.21
N PRO A 33 -16.13 -16.12 0.16
CA PRO A 33 -17.52 -16.55 0.30
C PRO A 33 -17.67 -17.97 0.83
N VAL A 34 -16.72 -18.87 0.51
CA VAL A 34 -16.72 -20.25 0.99
C VAL A 34 -16.46 -20.29 2.50
N VAL A 35 -15.57 -19.46 2.97
CA VAL A 35 -15.14 -19.40 4.37
C VAL A 35 -16.15 -18.62 5.21
N SER A 36 -16.67 -17.51 4.69
CA SER A 36 -17.64 -16.64 5.38
C SER A 36 -19.03 -17.26 5.53
N SER A 37 -19.36 -18.32 4.79
CA SER A 37 -20.64 -19.02 4.91
C SER A 37 -20.76 -19.91 6.15
N GLY A 38 -19.65 -20.24 6.80
CA GLY A 38 -19.63 -21.04 8.04
C GLY A 38 -19.79 -20.16 9.27
N LYS A 39 -20.66 -20.55 10.21
CA LYS A 39 -20.90 -19.79 11.45
C LYS A 39 -19.67 -19.66 12.37
N ASP A 40 -18.75 -20.61 12.30
CA ASP A 40 -17.58 -20.73 13.20
C ASP A 40 -16.24 -20.72 12.44
N THR A 41 -16.25 -20.33 11.18
CA THR A 41 -15.02 -20.31 10.38
C THR A 41 -14.12 -19.15 10.79
N LYS A 42 -12.84 -19.44 10.96
CA LYS A 42 -11.80 -18.47 11.27
C LYS A 42 -10.87 -18.31 10.08
N ILE A 43 -10.45 -17.08 9.84
CA ILE A 43 -9.43 -16.75 8.84
C ILE A 43 -8.25 -16.13 9.57
N ILE A 44 -7.06 -16.69 9.36
CA ILE A 44 -5.80 -16.14 9.84
C ILE A 44 -4.97 -15.80 8.61
N ILE A 45 -4.47 -14.58 8.54
CA ILE A 45 -3.62 -14.10 7.45
C ILE A 45 -2.34 -13.55 8.07
N THR A 46 -1.20 -14.11 7.68
CA THR A 46 0.12 -13.65 8.11
C THR A 46 0.96 -13.24 6.91
N SER A 47 1.78 -12.22 7.10
CA SER A 47 2.80 -11.82 6.12
C SER A 47 3.72 -10.78 6.71
N THR A 48 4.93 -10.67 6.17
CA THR A 48 5.71 -9.43 6.22
C THR A 48 5.15 -8.42 5.20
N ALA A 49 5.58 -7.16 5.31
CA ALA A 49 5.14 -6.12 4.40
C ALA A 49 5.74 -6.34 2.99
N ASN A 50 4.92 -6.16 1.95
CA ASN A 50 5.38 -6.25 0.56
C ASN A 50 4.74 -5.12 -0.27
N GLY A 51 5.16 -3.89 0.01
CA GLY A 51 4.63 -2.71 -0.67
C GLY A 51 3.21 -2.34 -0.29
N ILE A 52 2.74 -1.22 -0.81
CA ILE A 52 1.37 -0.71 -0.65
C ILE A 52 0.47 -1.14 -1.81
N GLY A 53 -0.85 -1.16 -1.58
CA GLY A 53 -1.86 -1.39 -2.63
C GLY A 53 -2.14 -2.85 -2.98
N ASN A 54 -1.39 -3.82 -2.43
CA ASN A 54 -1.73 -5.24 -2.60
C ASN A 54 -2.90 -5.66 -1.68
N THR A 55 -3.42 -6.87 -1.89
CA THR A 55 -4.59 -7.37 -1.16
C THR A 55 -4.35 -7.45 0.35
N PHE A 56 -3.16 -7.92 0.78
CA PHE A 56 -2.80 -7.98 2.20
C PHE A 56 -2.78 -6.59 2.84
N TYR A 57 -2.13 -5.62 2.17
CA TYR A 57 -2.09 -4.24 2.64
C TYR A 57 -3.50 -3.66 2.83
N ASN A 58 -4.39 -3.86 1.86
CA ASN A 58 -5.75 -3.35 1.94
C ASN A 58 -6.55 -3.97 3.09
N ILE A 59 -6.41 -5.30 3.30
CA ILE A 59 -7.03 -5.99 4.44
C ILE A 59 -6.48 -5.47 5.76
N TRP A 60 -5.15 -5.32 5.86
CA TRP A 60 -4.46 -4.80 7.03
C TRP A 60 -4.93 -3.37 7.36
N GLN A 61 -4.94 -2.47 6.38
CA GLN A 61 -5.41 -1.10 6.57
C GLN A 61 -6.87 -1.05 7.02
N GLY A 62 -7.72 -1.88 6.42
CA GLY A 62 -9.11 -2.01 6.83
C GLY A 62 -9.27 -2.50 8.28
N ALA A 63 -8.41 -3.43 8.72
CA ALA A 63 -8.40 -3.91 10.10
C ALA A 63 -7.94 -2.84 11.09
N VAL A 64 -6.86 -2.11 10.77
CA VAL A 64 -6.33 -1.02 11.60
C VAL A 64 -7.35 0.12 11.75
N GLN A 65 -8.08 0.42 10.68
CA GLN A 65 -9.09 1.48 10.66
C GLN A 65 -10.47 1.03 11.17
N GLY A 66 -10.66 -0.26 11.48
CA GLY A 66 -11.94 -0.81 11.91
C GLY A 66 -13.01 -0.86 10.82
N ILE A 67 -12.61 -0.86 9.54
CA ILE A 67 -13.50 -0.89 8.38
C ILE A 67 -13.94 -2.33 8.07
N ASN A 68 -13.12 -3.32 8.38
CA ASN A 68 -13.43 -4.74 8.22
C ASN A 68 -13.48 -5.46 9.57
N GLU A 69 -13.87 -6.73 9.55
CA GLU A 69 -14.02 -7.55 10.77
C GLU A 69 -12.71 -8.18 11.27
N PHE A 70 -11.60 -8.00 10.55
CA PHE A 70 -10.31 -8.53 10.97
C PHE A 70 -9.76 -7.74 12.16
N LYS A 71 -9.05 -8.47 13.03
CA LYS A 71 -8.26 -7.88 14.11
C LYS A 71 -6.80 -7.85 13.67
N SER A 72 -6.22 -6.67 13.64
CA SER A 72 -4.80 -6.51 13.35
C SER A 72 -3.95 -6.90 14.55
N PHE A 73 -2.91 -7.68 14.28
CA PHE A 73 -1.88 -8.00 15.26
C PHE A 73 -0.51 -7.81 14.60
N ARG A 74 0.35 -7.01 15.22
CA ARG A 74 1.67 -6.68 14.70
C ARG A 74 2.74 -7.16 15.67
N VAL A 75 3.79 -7.77 15.15
CA VAL A 75 4.99 -8.19 15.89
C VAL A 75 6.18 -7.55 15.18
N ASP A 76 6.84 -6.65 15.85
CA ASP A 76 8.06 -6.01 15.36
C ASP A 76 9.30 -6.77 15.88
N TRP A 77 10.47 -6.49 15.30
CA TRP A 77 11.71 -7.20 15.67
C TRP A 77 12.07 -7.12 17.15
N TRP A 78 11.77 -6.00 17.81
CA TRP A 78 12.03 -5.80 19.26
C TRP A 78 11.06 -6.57 20.17
N ASP A 79 9.94 -7.07 19.65
CA ASP A 79 9.00 -7.91 20.40
C ASP A 79 9.47 -9.37 20.47
N VAL A 80 10.50 -9.71 19.68
CA VAL A 80 11.01 -11.09 19.58
C VAL A 80 12.20 -11.27 20.55
N PRO A 81 12.12 -12.19 21.52
CA PRO A 81 13.21 -12.45 22.46
C PRO A 81 14.54 -12.74 21.75
N GLY A 82 15.62 -12.12 22.22
CA GLY A 82 16.97 -12.29 21.67
C GLY A 82 17.31 -11.40 20.48
N ARG A 83 16.39 -10.54 20.06
CA ARG A 83 16.65 -9.49 19.06
C ARG A 83 16.88 -8.17 19.76
N ASP A 84 18.11 -7.66 19.71
CA ASP A 84 18.56 -6.39 20.28
C ASP A 84 19.13 -5.48 19.19
N GLU A 85 19.62 -4.29 19.56
CA GLU A 85 20.23 -3.36 18.61
C GLU A 85 21.47 -3.94 17.93
N ILE A 86 22.25 -4.79 18.61
CA ILE A 86 23.44 -5.46 18.02
C ILE A 86 23.00 -6.42 16.91
N TRP A 87 21.96 -7.21 17.19
CA TRP A 87 21.34 -8.09 16.19
C TRP A 87 20.83 -7.29 14.99
N LYS A 88 20.16 -6.17 15.23
CA LYS A 88 19.63 -5.27 14.18
C LYS A 88 20.75 -4.72 13.30
N GLU A 89 21.80 -4.13 13.91
CA GLU A 89 22.92 -3.58 13.17
C GLU A 89 23.62 -4.66 12.31
N SER A 90 23.83 -5.84 12.87
CA SER A 90 24.39 -6.97 12.14
C SER A 90 23.50 -7.42 10.98
N THR A 91 22.19 -7.45 11.19
CA THR A 91 21.22 -7.84 10.15
C THR A 91 21.19 -6.82 9.01
N ILE A 92 21.19 -5.52 9.32
CA ILE A 92 21.26 -4.45 8.34
C ILE A 92 22.57 -4.51 7.55
N ALA A 93 23.70 -4.76 8.21
CA ALA A 93 25.01 -4.87 7.55
C ALA A 93 25.07 -6.06 6.56
N ASN A 94 24.34 -7.15 6.83
CA ASN A 94 24.30 -8.34 5.98
C ASN A 94 23.20 -8.29 4.90
N THR A 95 22.29 -7.31 4.97
CA THR A 95 21.18 -7.14 4.02
C THR A 95 21.14 -5.69 3.51
N SER A 96 20.18 -4.94 3.98
CA SER A 96 20.07 -3.48 3.79
C SER A 96 19.09 -2.90 4.80
N GLN A 97 19.14 -1.59 5.04
CA GLN A 97 18.14 -0.92 5.87
C GLN A 97 16.72 -1.12 5.31
N LEU A 98 16.53 -0.97 4.01
CA LEU A 98 15.24 -1.15 3.35
C LEU A 98 14.67 -2.55 3.59
N GLN A 99 15.49 -3.58 3.40
CA GLN A 99 15.07 -4.97 3.61
C GLN A 99 14.78 -5.23 5.09
N PHE A 100 15.60 -4.70 5.98
CA PHE A 100 15.35 -4.80 7.42
C PHE A 100 14.00 -4.19 7.81
N ASP A 101 13.71 -2.98 7.34
CA ASP A 101 12.47 -2.26 7.66
C ASP A 101 11.23 -2.98 7.11
N GLN A 102 11.37 -3.62 5.94
CA GLN A 102 10.29 -4.42 5.35
C GLN A 102 10.04 -5.71 6.14
N GLU A 103 11.08 -6.51 6.36
CA GLU A 103 10.96 -7.88 6.88
C GLU A 103 10.81 -7.92 8.40
N PHE A 104 11.43 -7.00 9.11
CA PHE A 104 11.48 -7.00 10.57
C PHE A 104 10.82 -5.78 11.21
N GLY A 105 10.78 -4.65 10.50
CA GLY A 105 10.10 -3.44 10.92
C GLY A 105 8.67 -3.32 10.41
N ASN A 106 8.16 -4.30 9.64
CA ASN A 106 6.81 -4.33 9.08
C ASN A 106 6.43 -3.03 8.36
N THR A 107 7.37 -2.42 7.65
CA THR A 107 7.18 -1.16 6.95
C THR A 107 6.67 -1.42 5.53
N PHE A 108 5.49 -0.91 5.22
CA PHE A 108 4.96 -0.96 3.87
C PHE A 108 5.55 0.18 3.04
N PHE A 109 6.49 -0.16 2.20
CA PHE A 109 7.04 0.80 1.23
C PHE A 109 6.14 0.92 0.01
N GLY A 110 6.17 2.08 -0.67
CA GLY A 110 5.62 2.19 -2.02
C GLY A 110 6.34 1.23 -2.98
N THR A 111 5.69 0.86 -4.07
CA THR A 111 6.28 -0.03 -5.08
C THR A 111 7.64 0.51 -5.52
N GLY A 112 8.70 -0.31 -5.45
CA GLY A 112 10.09 0.08 -5.69
C GLY A 112 10.40 0.60 -7.11
N ASP A 113 9.43 0.56 -8.03
CA ASP A 113 9.52 1.08 -9.40
C ASP A 113 8.97 2.51 -9.54
N THR A 114 8.78 3.24 -8.45
CA THR A 114 8.39 4.65 -8.55
C THR A 114 9.59 5.51 -8.93
N LEU A 115 9.39 6.46 -9.85
CA LEU A 115 10.40 7.43 -10.28
C LEU A 115 11.01 8.21 -9.11
N ILE A 116 10.25 8.39 -8.04
CA ILE A 116 10.66 9.05 -6.80
C ILE A 116 10.71 7.97 -5.71
N ASN A 117 11.83 7.86 -5.00
CA ASN A 117 11.95 6.89 -3.93
C ASN A 117 10.94 7.15 -2.79
N THR A 118 10.58 6.10 -2.10
CA THR A 118 9.55 6.14 -1.05
C THR A 118 9.89 7.08 0.10
N GLU A 119 11.16 7.19 0.49
CA GLU A 119 11.59 8.11 1.55
C GLU A 119 11.32 9.57 1.17
N THR A 120 11.62 9.93 -0.09
CA THR A 120 11.32 11.26 -0.62
C THR A 120 9.81 11.51 -0.66
N LEU A 121 9.01 10.52 -1.08
CA LEU A 121 7.55 10.64 -1.10
C LEU A 121 6.96 10.82 0.31
N LEU A 122 7.48 10.09 1.30
CA LEU A 122 7.05 10.22 2.70
C LEU A 122 7.49 11.54 3.34
N ALA A 123 8.59 12.11 2.88
CA ALA A 123 9.08 13.42 3.34
C ALA A 123 8.29 14.59 2.73
N LEU A 124 7.56 14.37 1.63
CA LEU A 124 6.74 15.41 1.00
C LEU A 124 5.58 15.78 1.92
N LYS A 125 5.52 17.05 2.30
CA LYS A 125 4.37 17.60 3.01
C LYS A 125 3.29 17.97 2.03
N ALA A 126 2.08 17.48 2.27
CA ALA A 126 0.92 17.89 1.49
C ALA A 126 0.63 19.39 1.74
N GLU A 127 0.72 20.20 0.69
CA GLU A 127 0.32 21.60 0.74
C GLU A 127 -1.17 21.70 0.42
N GLN A 128 -1.85 22.65 1.07
CA GLN A 128 -3.23 22.97 0.75
C GLN A 128 -3.25 23.99 -0.40
N PRO A 129 -4.12 23.80 -1.41
CA PRO A 129 -4.27 24.79 -2.47
C PRO A 129 -4.82 26.11 -1.92
N ILE A 130 -4.30 27.22 -2.40
CA ILE A 130 -4.81 28.56 -2.07
C ILE A 130 -6.18 28.83 -2.69
N GLN A 131 -6.52 28.10 -3.76
CA GLN A 131 -7.82 28.19 -4.43
C GLN A 131 -8.16 26.84 -5.08
N ARG A 132 -9.43 26.45 -4.97
CA ARG A 132 -10.01 25.29 -5.68
C ARG A 132 -11.13 25.80 -6.60
N MET A 133 -11.09 25.38 -7.83
CA MET A 133 -12.14 25.66 -8.83
C MET A 133 -12.93 24.36 -9.06
N GLU A 134 -14.06 24.22 -8.39
CA GLU A 134 -14.86 22.98 -8.41
C GLU A 134 -15.33 22.58 -9.82
N SER A 135 -15.70 23.57 -10.65
CA SER A 135 -16.19 23.33 -12.02
C SER A 135 -15.16 22.70 -12.95
N THR A 136 -13.87 22.85 -12.67
CA THR A 136 -12.75 22.33 -13.48
C THR A 136 -11.87 21.37 -12.72
N ALA A 137 -12.17 21.08 -11.45
CA ALA A 137 -11.33 20.32 -10.52
C ALA A 137 -9.89 20.85 -10.41
N LEU A 138 -9.67 22.14 -10.74
CA LEU A 138 -8.34 22.76 -10.71
C LEU A 138 -7.97 23.20 -9.29
N ASN A 139 -6.80 22.77 -8.84
CA ASN A 139 -6.19 23.22 -7.60
C ASN A 139 -5.05 24.18 -7.89
N ILE A 140 -5.10 25.38 -7.32
CA ILE A 140 -4.06 26.40 -7.46
C ILE A 140 -3.29 26.49 -6.15
N TYR A 141 -1.98 26.22 -6.17
CA TYR A 141 -1.11 26.26 -5.01
C TYR A 141 -0.33 27.57 -4.91
N LYS A 142 0.04 28.15 -6.04
CA LYS A 142 0.72 29.47 -6.13
C LYS A 142 0.11 30.29 -7.26
N LYS A 143 0.05 31.58 -7.09
CA LYS A 143 -0.32 32.49 -8.19
C LYS A 143 0.82 32.59 -9.20
N PRO A 144 0.51 32.73 -10.50
CA PRO A 144 1.55 33.00 -11.50
C PRO A 144 2.33 34.28 -11.17
N VAL A 145 3.63 34.22 -11.42
CA VAL A 145 4.54 35.36 -11.25
C VAL A 145 4.97 35.83 -12.62
N ASP A 146 4.94 37.16 -12.85
CA ASP A 146 5.33 37.73 -14.12
C ASP A 146 6.83 37.46 -14.40
N LYS A 147 7.15 37.15 -15.67
CA LYS A 147 8.50 36.81 -16.15
C LYS A 147 9.10 35.50 -15.60
N HIS A 148 8.35 34.67 -14.88
CA HIS A 148 8.76 33.33 -14.55
C HIS A 148 8.53 32.36 -15.72
N ASN A 149 9.32 31.30 -15.75
CA ASN A 149 9.21 30.22 -16.72
C ASN A 149 8.36 29.10 -16.12
N TYR A 150 7.46 28.54 -16.92
CA TYR A 150 6.56 27.48 -16.50
C TYR A 150 6.65 26.30 -17.45
N VAL A 151 6.60 25.09 -16.87
CA VAL A 151 6.46 23.85 -17.64
C VAL A 151 5.10 23.23 -17.33
N MET A 152 4.40 22.82 -18.36
CA MET A 152 3.13 22.12 -18.25
C MET A 152 3.31 20.67 -18.69
N THR A 153 2.92 19.73 -17.82
CA THR A 153 2.79 18.32 -18.16
C THR A 153 1.31 17.99 -18.28
N VAL A 154 0.95 17.20 -19.30
CA VAL A 154 -0.44 16.82 -19.57
C VAL A 154 -0.51 15.31 -19.73
N ASP A 155 -1.42 14.69 -19.00
CA ASP A 155 -1.80 13.29 -19.20
C ASP A 155 -3.23 13.23 -19.74
N VAL A 156 -3.39 12.67 -20.95
CA VAL A 156 -4.65 12.69 -21.66
C VAL A 156 -5.32 11.32 -21.58
N ALA A 157 -6.49 11.28 -20.95
CA ALA A 157 -7.33 10.09 -20.91
C ALA A 157 -7.93 9.79 -22.30
N LYS A 158 -8.12 8.48 -22.59
CA LYS A 158 -8.68 8.01 -23.88
C LYS A 158 -10.20 8.25 -24.04
N GLY A 159 -10.84 9.02 -23.16
CA GLY A 159 -12.24 9.37 -23.26
C GLY A 159 -13.25 8.22 -23.08
N ARG A 160 -12.84 7.12 -22.45
CA ARG A 160 -13.71 5.95 -22.21
C ARG A 160 -14.47 5.99 -20.88
N GLY A 161 -14.47 7.13 -20.18
CA GLY A 161 -15.19 7.31 -18.90
C GLY A 161 -14.57 6.60 -17.69
N GLN A 162 -13.39 6.01 -17.84
CA GLN A 162 -12.72 5.27 -16.76
C GLN A 162 -11.55 6.06 -16.14
N ASP A 163 -11.15 7.16 -16.78
CA ASP A 163 -9.99 7.94 -16.37
C ASP A 163 -10.17 9.42 -16.72
N TYR A 164 -9.47 10.30 -16.04
CA TYR A 164 -9.52 11.75 -16.24
C TYR A 164 -8.25 12.24 -16.92
N SER A 165 -8.40 13.21 -17.84
CA SER A 165 -7.24 13.98 -18.31
C SER A 165 -6.79 14.91 -17.19
N THR A 166 -5.50 14.95 -16.94
CA THR A 166 -4.91 15.80 -15.92
C THR A 166 -3.81 16.68 -16.50
N PHE A 167 -3.54 17.80 -15.86
CA PHE A 167 -2.36 18.61 -16.16
C PHE A 167 -1.74 19.15 -14.87
N THR A 168 -0.45 19.37 -14.92
CA THR A 168 0.31 20.03 -13.85
C THR A 168 1.13 21.15 -14.46
N LEU A 169 1.05 22.34 -13.87
CA LEU A 169 1.86 23.50 -14.25
C LEU A 169 2.85 23.79 -13.12
N VAL A 170 4.13 23.76 -13.44
CA VAL A 170 5.22 23.96 -12.47
C VAL A 170 6.04 25.20 -12.84
N ASP A 171 6.30 26.05 -11.85
CA ASP A 171 7.24 27.15 -11.94
C ASP A 171 8.66 26.60 -11.86
N ILE A 172 9.49 26.89 -12.86
CA ILE A 172 10.87 26.41 -12.99
C ILE A 172 11.91 27.54 -12.92
N SER A 173 11.50 28.74 -12.45
CA SER A 173 12.39 29.89 -12.31
C SER A 173 13.19 29.88 -11.03
#